data_1729f0edabdafe6e0a4ad15cad2aa5b3
#
_entry.id   1729f0edabdafe6e0a4ad15cad2aa5b3
#
_cell.length_a   1.000
_cell.length_b   1.000
_cell.length_c   1.000
_cell.angle_alpha   90.00
_cell.angle_beta   90.00
_cell.angle_gamma   90.00
#
_symmetry.space_group_name_H-M   'P 1'
#
loop_
_entity.id
_entity.type
_entity.pdbx_description
1 polymer ?
#
loop_
_entity_poly.entity_id
_entity_poly.type
_entity_poly.pdbx_seq_one_letter_code
_entity_poly.pdbx_strand_id
1 'polypeptide(L)'
;YSLLMRDFGYDHNQYLAIDGSTKGGSYNASINYKDAKGLDIRSGRKEFGGRVAVEQKAFKNRLQVNASINARRVNEEWGNDGLFGTALTMNPTMPVYNEDGSFYQPTSPTGATNPYKEMVLLEGNSNGQRLYLLGTVSGKVNILTTDVHNLNTTVSYSLDYNDFKSNNYRTSDSATSFWNGYKGTASLDYSKYWSNHFEWLVNYSMYLEDHSIQAVAGYTWEDSNNESMGMSNQNFTFDNMKYNNIGAGSYLADGKASMYSGKSLSKLVSVFGRVNYNWKDIIMASASLRYEGSTKFGT
;
A
#
# COMPACT_ATOMS: atom_id res chain seq x y z
N TYR A 1 -7.76 -31.71 -6.79
CA TYR A 1 -7.72 -30.32 -7.28
C TYR A 1 -8.95 -29.52 -6.82
N SER A 2 -10.17 -30.05 -7.03
CA SER A 2 -11.43 -29.39 -6.67
C SER A 2 -11.51 -29.02 -5.19
N LEU A 3 -10.94 -29.79 -4.29
CA LEU A 3 -10.91 -29.51 -2.85
C LEU A 3 -10.11 -28.24 -2.47
N LEU A 4 -9.23 -27.76 -3.35
CA LEU A 4 -8.50 -26.50 -3.16
C LEU A 4 -9.34 -25.28 -3.53
N MET A 5 -10.50 -25.49 -4.15
CA MET A 5 -11.33 -24.42 -4.70
C MET A 5 -12.68 -24.36 -3.98
N ARG A 6 -13.20 -23.15 -3.86
CA ARG A 6 -14.61 -22.90 -3.53
C ARG A 6 -15.47 -23.11 -4.76
N ASP A 7 -16.73 -23.38 -4.57
CA ASP A 7 -17.72 -23.44 -5.66
C ASP A 7 -17.85 -22.09 -6.37
N PHE A 8 -17.69 -21.01 -5.63
CA PHE A 8 -17.68 -19.65 -6.17
C PHE A 8 -16.82 -18.71 -5.31
N GLY A 9 -16.18 -17.75 -5.97
CA GLY A 9 -15.62 -16.57 -5.36
C GLY A 9 -16.63 -15.42 -5.37
N TYR A 10 -16.45 -14.42 -4.53
CA TYR A 10 -17.27 -13.22 -4.55
C TYR A 10 -16.45 -11.96 -4.28
N ASP A 11 -16.94 -10.85 -4.80
CA ASP A 11 -16.44 -9.51 -4.52
C ASP A 11 -17.65 -8.63 -4.20
N HIS A 12 -17.82 -8.32 -2.91
CA HIS A 12 -18.88 -7.46 -2.40
C HIS A 12 -18.29 -6.11 -2.04
N ASN A 13 -18.80 -5.05 -2.67
CA ASN A 13 -18.31 -3.69 -2.45
C ASN A 13 -19.49 -2.75 -2.14
N GLN A 14 -19.38 -2.00 -1.05
CA GLN A 14 -20.34 -1.00 -0.62
C GLN A 14 -19.67 0.36 -0.59
N TYR A 15 -20.32 1.35 -1.15
CA TYR A 15 -19.85 2.74 -1.17
C TYR A 15 -21.00 3.66 -0.80
N LEU A 16 -20.74 4.55 0.16
CA LEU A 16 -21.64 5.62 0.54
C LEU A 16 -20.89 6.94 0.50
N ALA A 17 -21.46 7.93 -0.14
CA ALA A 17 -20.91 9.27 -0.17
C ALA A 17 -21.98 10.33 0.11
N ILE A 18 -21.54 11.42 0.71
CA ILE A 18 -22.31 12.64 0.88
C ILE A 18 -21.45 13.80 0.41
N ASP A 19 -22.04 14.68 -0.36
CA ASP A 19 -21.43 15.91 -0.81
C ASP A 19 -22.39 17.08 -0.66
N GLY A 20 -21.83 18.25 -0.55
CA GLY A 20 -22.59 19.46 -0.45
C GLY A 20 -21.75 20.70 -0.70
N SER A 21 -22.43 21.81 -0.97
CA SER A 21 -21.78 23.09 -1.20
C SER A 21 -22.51 24.22 -0.51
N THR A 22 -21.75 25.26 -0.18
CA THR A 22 -22.21 26.53 0.36
C THR A 22 -21.75 27.67 -0.55
N LYS A 23 -22.14 28.92 -0.27
CA LYS A 23 -21.68 30.09 -1.06
C LYS A 23 -20.16 30.24 -1.10
N GLY A 24 -19.42 29.65 -0.17
CA GLY A 24 -17.98 29.83 -0.06
C GLY A 24 -17.19 28.53 -0.01
N GLY A 25 -17.84 27.38 -0.10
CA GLY A 25 -17.09 26.11 0.00
C GLY A 25 -17.89 24.89 -0.41
N SER A 26 -17.19 23.77 -0.46
CA SER A 26 -17.78 22.45 -0.72
C SER A 26 -17.16 21.41 0.19
N TYR A 27 -17.88 20.34 0.42
CA TYR A 27 -17.38 19.19 1.15
C TYR A 27 -17.82 17.89 0.46
N ASN A 28 -16.99 16.89 0.61
CA ASN A 28 -17.29 15.53 0.20
C ASN A 28 -16.80 14.58 1.30
N ALA A 29 -17.64 13.66 1.72
CA ALA A 29 -17.26 12.59 2.61
C ALA A 29 -17.76 11.26 2.06
N SER A 30 -16.95 10.24 2.14
CA SER A 30 -17.32 8.90 1.68
C SER A 30 -16.73 7.81 2.57
N ILE A 31 -17.44 6.70 2.64
CA ILE A 31 -16.95 5.46 3.24
C ILE A 31 -17.10 4.33 2.22
N ASN A 32 -16.18 3.39 2.26
CA ASN A 32 -16.25 2.17 1.47
C ASN A 32 -15.94 0.95 2.34
N TYR A 33 -16.65 -0.12 2.04
CA TYR A 33 -16.40 -1.44 2.60
C TYR A 33 -16.32 -2.45 1.46
N LYS A 34 -15.30 -3.29 1.50
CA LYS A 34 -15.11 -4.39 0.55
C LYS A 34 -14.88 -5.68 1.31
N ASP A 35 -15.56 -6.75 0.88
CA ASP A 35 -15.32 -8.13 1.31
C ASP A 35 -15.24 -9.00 0.05
N ALA A 36 -14.09 -9.58 -0.19
CA ALA A 36 -13.82 -10.41 -1.36
C ALA A 36 -13.20 -11.74 -0.94
N LYS A 37 -13.63 -12.81 -1.59
CA LYS A 37 -13.04 -14.13 -1.46
C LYS A 37 -12.68 -14.67 -2.84
N GLY A 38 -11.44 -15.15 -2.97
CA GLY A 38 -10.95 -15.78 -4.19
C GLY A 38 -11.57 -17.15 -4.41
N LEU A 39 -11.20 -17.77 -5.53
CA LEU A 39 -11.65 -19.12 -5.85
C LEU A 39 -10.96 -20.19 -5.01
N ASP A 40 -9.74 -19.97 -4.53
CA ASP A 40 -9.13 -20.88 -3.57
C ASP A 40 -9.79 -20.80 -2.19
N ILE A 41 -9.71 -21.87 -1.41
CA ILE A 41 -10.43 -21.97 -0.12
C ILE A 41 -9.89 -21.02 0.96
N ARG A 42 -8.76 -20.33 0.74
CA ARG A 42 -8.10 -19.48 1.75
C ARG A 42 -8.06 -18.02 1.39
N SER A 43 -7.80 -17.65 0.15
CA SER A 43 -7.65 -16.24 -0.19
C SER A 43 -8.90 -15.42 0.12
N GLY A 44 -8.66 -14.30 0.77
CA GLY A 44 -9.70 -13.37 1.15
C GLY A 44 -9.13 -11.97 1.41
N ARG A 45 -9.97 -10.94 1.23
CA ARG A 45 -9.62 -9.55 1.47
C ARG A 45 -10.80 -8.80 2.04
N LYS A 46 -10.59 -8.15 3.18
CA LYS A 46 -11.53 -7.20 3.75
C LYS A 46 -10.89 -5.82 3.79
N GLU A 47 -11.63 -4.84 3.31
CA GLU A 47 -11.17 -3.46 3.25
C GLU A 47 -12.24 -2.53 3.82
N PHE A 48 -11.82 -1.62 4.67
CA PHE A 48 -12.63 -0.52 5.15
C PHE A 48 -11.86 0.78 4.95
N GLY A 49 -12.49 1.74 4.30
CA GLY A 49 -11.89 3.03 4.01
C GLY A 49 -12.86 4.18 4.14
N GLY A 50 -12.30 5.37 4.23
CA GLY A 50 -13.05 6.60 4.23
C GLY A 50 -12.22 7.76 3.71
N ARG A 51 -12.90 8.71 3.11
CA ARG A 51 -12.33 9.96 2.61
C ARG A 51 -13.19 11.13 3.07
N VAL A 52 -12.50 12.20 3.45
CA VAL A 52 -13.11 13.52 3.66
C VAL A 52 -12.31 14.53 2.86
N ALA A 53 -13.00 15.41 2.14
CA ALA A 53 -12.40 16.51 1.42
C ALA A 53 -13.25 17.77 1.63
N VAL A 54 -12.58 18.88 1.85
CA VAL A 54 -13.21 20.19 2.02
C VAL A 54 -12.47 21.22 1.18
N GLU A 55 -13.24 22.12 0.57
CA GLU A 55 -12.77 23.31 -0.08
C GLU A 55 -13.47 24.52 0.60
N GLN A 56 -12.71 25.53 0.93
CA GLN A 56 -13.24 26.77 1.49
C GLN A 56 -12.62 27.98 0.79
N LYS A 57 -13.46 28.88 0.30
CA LYS A 57 -13.08 30.16 -0.25
C LYS A 57 -13.36 31.28 0.76
N ALA A 58 -12.44 32.22 0.86
CA ALA A 58 -12.52 33.34 1.78
C ALA A 58 -12.06 34.66 1.11
N PHE A 59 -12.30 35.77 1.76
CA PHE A 59 -11.86 37.12 1.32
C PHE A 59 -12.25 37.45 -0.13
N LYS A 60 -13.54 37.23 -0.47
CA LYS A 60 -14.08 37.45 -1.83
C LYS A 60 -13.34 36.56 -2.89
N ASN A 61 -13.11 35.30 -2.56
CA ASN A 61 -12.40 34.31 -3.38
C ASN A 61 -10.90 34.60 -3.59
N ARG A 62 -10.31 35.50 -2.80
CA ARG A 62 -8.84 35.73 -2.85
C ARG A 62 -8.06 34.57 -2.22
N LEU A 63 -8.63 33.90 -1.22
CA LEU A 63 -8.04 32.74 -0.58
C LEU A 63 -8.93 31.52 -0.87
N GLN A 64 -8.32 30.43 -1.32
CA GLN A 64 -8.95 29.12 -1.43
C GLN A 64 -8.10 28.10 -0.66
N VAL A 65 -8.70 27.43 0.28
CA VAL A 65 -8.07 26.36 1.07
C VAL A 65 -8.73 25.04 0.73
N ASN A 66 -7.93 24.04 0.41
CA ASN A 66 -8.39 22.69 0.22
C ASN A 66 -7.70 21.77 1.24
N ALA A 67 -8.46 20.87 1.84
CA ALA A 67 -7.92 19.83 2.69
C ALA A 67 -8.62 18.51 2.37
N SER A 68 -7.86 17.43 2.33
CA SER A 68 -8.42 16.09 2.18
C SER A 68 -7.62 15.08 2.99
N ILE A 69 -8.35 14.09 3.49
CA ILE A 69 -7.77 12.92 4.14
C ILE A 69 -8.47 11.68 3.58
N ASN A 70 -7.67 10.66 3.26
CA ASN A 70 -8.12 9.34 2.84
C ASN A 70 -7.42 8.31 3.71
N ALA A 71 -8.18 7.49 4.41
CA ALA A 71 -7.66 6.41 5.24
C ALA A 71 -8.30 5.08 4.82
N ARG A 72 -7.49 4.03 4.76
CA ARG A 72 -7.95 2.70 4.36
C ARG A 72 -7.19 1.62 5.10
N ARG A 73 -7.92 0.71 5.74
CA ARG A 73 -7.38 -0.49 6.35
C ARG A 73 -7.76 -1.71 5.53
N VAL A 74 -6.78 -2.56 5.26
CA VAL A 74 -6.94 -3.81 4.50
C VAL A 74 -6.47 -4.96 5.38
N ASN A 75 -7.28 -6.02 5.46
CA ASN A 75 -6.91 -7.30 6.06
C ASN A 75 -6.98 -8.35 4.94
N GLU A 76 -5.93 -9.12 4.79
CA GLU A 76 -5.79 -10.13 3.75
C GLU A 76 -5.52 -11.49 4.40
N GLU A 77 -6.12 -12.53 3.84
CA GLU A 77 -5.77 -13.93 4.08
C GLU A 77 -5.21 -14.49 2.78
N TRP A 78 -4.14 -15.23 2.87
CA TRP A 78 -3.46 -15.74 1.68
C TRP A 78 -3.55 -17.25 1.60
N GLY A 79 -3.91 -17.74 0.40
CA GLY A 79 -3.69 -19.09 -0.04
C GLY A 79 -2.24 -19.33 -0.48
N ASN A 80 -2.00 -20.47 -1.08
CA ASN A 80 -0.71 -20.80 -1.69
C ASN A 80 -0.97 -21.38 -3.09
N ASP A 81 -0.75 -20.54 -4.09
CA ASP A 81 -0.98 -20.91 -5.50
C ASP A 81 -0.08 -22.07 -5.97
N GLY A 82 1.09 -22.24 -5.36
CA GLY A 82 1.98 -23.38 -5.64
C GLY A 82 1.35 -24.73 -5.36
N LEU A 83 0.37 -24.79 -4.46
CA LEU A 83 -0.34 -26.03 -4.13
C LEU A 83 -1.23 -26.54 -5.27
N PHE A 84 -1.69 -25.65 -6.16
CA PHE A 84 -2.42 -26.07 -7.38
C PHE A 84 -1.49 -26.81 -8.34
N GLY A 85 -0.27 -26.30 -8.55
CA GLY A 85 0.74 -27.01 -9.33
C GLY A 85 1.11 -28.36 -8.72
N THR A 86 1.25 -28.43 -7.40
CA THR A 86 1.49 -29.69 -6.68
C THR A 86 0.34 -30.66 -6.90
N ALA A 87 -0.92 -30.21 -6.80
CA ALA A 87 -2.09 -31.06 -6.99
C ALA A 87 -2.21 -31.59 -8.42
N LEU A 88 -1.75 -30.86 -9.43
CA LEU A 88 -1.76 -31.32 -10.84
C LEU A 88 -0.71 -32.38 -11.13
N THR A 89 0.42 -32.35 -10.43
CA THR A 89 1.53 -33.30 -10.61
C THR A 89 1.50 -34.45 -9.65
N MET A 90 0.59 -34.45 -8.67
CA MET A 90 0.44 -35.51 -7.68
C MET A 90 -0.15 -36.79 -8.31
N ASN A 91 0.32 -37.93 -7.84
CA ASN A 91 -0.27 -39.20 -8.26
C ASN A 91 -1.76 -39.28 -7.85
N PRO A 92 -2.68 -39.45 -8.80
CA PRO A 92 -4.12 -39.41 -8.53
C PRO A 92 -4.62 -40.58 -7.65
N THR A 93 -3.82 -41.60 -7.43
CA THR A 93 -4.15 -42.70 -6.51
C THR A 93 -3.81 -42.42 -5.05
N MET A 94 -3.09 -41.32 -4.76
CA MET A 94 -2.80 -40.91 -3.37
C MET A 94 -4.07 -40.39 -2.70
N PRO A 95 -4.45 -40.95 -1.54
CA PRO A 95 -5.62 -40.47 -0.83
C PRO A 95 -5.39 -39.07 -0.21
N VAL A 96 -6.46 -38.32 0.03
CA VAL A 96 -6.42 -37.05 0.79
C VAL A 96 -6.43 -37.32 2.30
N TYR A 97 -7.12 -38.36 2.72
CA TYR A 97 -7.27 -38.79 4.11
C TYR A 97 -6.86 -40.26 4.29
N ASN A 98 -6.40 -40.54 5.48
CA ASN A 98 -6.24 -41.91 5.95
C ASN A 98 -7.60 -42.53 6.33
N GLU A 99 -7.64 -43.82 6.62
CA GLU A 99 -8.85 -44.56 7.04
C GLU A 99 -9.44 -44.02 8.37
N ASP A 100 -8.59 -43.48 9.24
CA ASP A 100 -8.97 -42.88 10.50
C ASP A 100 -9.48 -41.42 10.39
N GLY A 101 -9.55 -40.86 9.15
CA GLY A 101 -9.99 -39.51 8.86
C GLY A 101 -8.91 -38.42 9.03
N SER A 102 -7.71 -38.79 9.45
CA SER A 102 -6.58 -37.87 9.48
C SER A 102 -6.06 -37.56 8.07
N PHE A 103 -5.37 -36.44 7.88
CA PHE A 103 -4.77 -36.12 6.58
C PHE A 103 -3.67 -37.11 6.22
N TYR A 104 -3.71 -37.63 5.03
CA TYR A 104 -2.64 -38.45 4.49
C TYR A 104 -1.36 -37.63 4.33
N GLN A 105 -0.24 -38.13 4.83
CA GLN A 105 1.08 -37.54 4.66
C GLN A 105 1.95 -38.44 3.79
N PRO A 106 2.32 -38.03 2.57
CA PRO A 106 3.26 -38.79 1.75
C PRO A 106 4.59 -39.00 2.49
N THR A 107 5.13 -40.18 2.41
CA THR A 107 6.42 -40.56 3.04
C THR A 107 7.54 -40.72 2.03
N SER A 108 7.28 -40.41 0.75
CA SER A 108 8.29 -40.47 -0.31
C SER A 108 9.42 -39.48 -0.09
N PRO A 109 10.69 -39.84 -0.28
CA PRO A 109 11.84 -38.98 -0.15
C PRO A 109 11.88 -37.81 -1.16
N THR A 110 10.93 -37.73 -2.08
CA THR A 110 10.79 -36.62 -3.05
C THR A 110 10.17 -35.37 -2.47
N GLY A 111 9.92 -35.30 -1.16
CA GLY A 111 9.33 -34.12 -0.51
C GLY A 111 7.86 -33.86 -0.88
N ALA A 112 7.15 -34.94 -1.29
CA ALA A 112 5.74 -34.83 -1.64
C ALA A 112 4.92 -34.31 -0.46
N THR A 113 3.90 -33.53 -0.74
CA THR A 113 2.97 -33.00 0.24
C THR A 113 1.54 -33.28 -0.17
N ASN A 114 0.63 -33.31 0.80
CA ASN A 114 -0.80 -33.28 0.54
C ASN A 114 -1.25 -31.82 0.35
N PRO A 115 -1.53 -31.38 -0.86
CA PRO A 115 -1.80 -29.96 -1.13
C PRO A 115 -3.06 -29.46 -0.44
N TYR A 116 -4.06 -30.32 -0.26
CA TYR A 116 -5.28 -29.94 0.44
C TYR A 116 -5.03 -29.73 1.95
N LYS A 117 -4.29 -30.64 2.60
CA LYS A 117 -3.84 -30.49 3.98
C LYS A 117 -3.11 -29.15 4.18
N GLU A 118 -2.11 -28.88 3.33
CA GLU A 118 -1.34 -27.63 3.42
C GLU A 118 -2.21 -26.38 3.27
N MET A 119 -3.18 -26.41 2.32
CA MET A 119 -4.10 -25.29 2.14
C MET A 119 -5.03 -25.10 3.35
N VAL A 120 -5.50 -26.19 3.96
CA VAL A 120 -6.33 -26.12 5.18
C VAL A 120 -5.54 -25.54 6.35
N LEU A 121 -4.28 -25.95 6.52
CA LEU A 121 -3.41 -25.48 7.60
C LEU A 121 -3.02 -24.00 7.49
N LEU A 122 -3.28 -23.33 6.36
CA LEU A 122 -3.06 -21.88 6.23
C LEU A 122 -4.14 -21.03 6.93
N GLU A 123 -5.26 -21.62 7.36
CA GLU A 123 -6.36 -20.87 7.98
C GLU A 123 -5.93 -20.10 9.22
N GLY A 124 -6.05 -18.75 9.15
CA GLY A 124 -5.62 -17.87 10.21
C GLY A 124 -4.12 -17.90 10.52
N ASN A 125 -3.34 -18.56 9.65
CA ASN A 125 -1.90 -18.73 9.79
C ASN A 125 -1.08 -17.96 8.74
N SER A 126 -1.73 -17.52 7.65
CA SER A 126 -1.10 -16.75 6.58
C SER A 126 -1.97 -15.54 6.27
N ASN A 127 -1.56 -14.37 6.76
CA ASN A 127 -2.37 -13.16 6.66
C ASN A 127 -1.54 -11.89 6.67
N GLY A 128 -2.15 -10.81 6.20
CA GLY A 128 -1.54 -9.49 6.19
C GLY A 128 -2.52 -8.39 6.58
N GLN A 129 -1.97 -7.31 7.09
CA GLN A 129 -2.69 -6.10 7.42
C GLN A 129 -1.98 -4.90 6.82
N ARG A 130 -2.75 -3.99 6.22
CA ARG A 130 -2.22 -2.73 5.67
C ARG A 130 -3.05 -1.56 6.18
N LEU A 131 -2.38 -0.47 6.48
CA LEU A 131 -2.99 0.82 6.70
C LEU A 131 -2.43 1.80 5.68
N TYR A 132 -3.32 2.47 4.96
CA TYR A 132 -2.98 3.58 4.07
C TYR A 132 -3.57 4.87 4.64
N LEU A 133 -2.79 5.92 4.64
CA LEU A 133 -3.23 7.25 4.99
C LEU A 133 -2.64 8.25 4.00
N LEU A 134 -3.49 8.98 3.30
CA LEU A 134 -3.09 10.08 2.43
C LEU A 134 -3.78 11.36 2.93
N GLY A 135 -2.99 12.32 3.33
CA GLY A 135 -3.45 13.64 3.75
C GLY A 135 -2.89 14.70 2.82
N THR A 136 -3.71 15.67 2.41
CA THR A 136 -3.28 16.82 1.61
C THR A 136 -3.95 18.09 2.12
N VAL A 137 -3.18 19.15 2.24
CA VAL A 137 -3.68 20.50 2.50
C VAL A 137 -3.04 21.45 1.50
N SER A 138 -3.83 22.36 0.94
CA SER A 138 -3.31 23.41 0.05
C SER A 138 -4.02 24.73 0.26
N GLY A 139 -3.27 25.80 0.07
CA GLY A 139 -3.78 27.17 0.10
C GLY A 139 -3.38 27.91 -1.16
N LYS A 140 -4.35 28.43 -1.90
CA LYS A 140 -4.14 29.29 -3.07
C LYS A 140 -4.56 30.71 -2.73
N VAL A 141 -3.67 31.68 -3.01
CA VAL A 141 -3.94 33.10 -2.85
C VAL A 141 -3.88 33.78 -4.22
N ASN A 142 -4.96 34.42 -4.61
CA ASN A 142 -4.99 35.33 -5.76
C ASN A 142 -4.46 36.71 -5.32
N ILE A 143 -3.23 37.02 -5.72
CA ILE A 143 -2.50 38.23 -5.35
C ILE A 143 -2.99 39.41 -6.18
N LEU A 144 -3.07 39.20 -7.50
CA LEU A 144 -3.52 40.18 -8.47
C LEU A 144 -4.45 39.52 -9.48
N THR A 145 -5.58 40.14 -9.74
CA THR A 145 -6.52 39.70 -10.78
C THR A 145 -7.08 40.97 -11.43
N THR A 146 -6.69 41.19 -12.68
CA THR A 146 -7.20 42.22 -13.57
C THR A 146 -7.57 41.63 -14.89
N ASP A 147 -8.11 42.38 -15.83
CA ASP A 147 -8.45 41.91 -17.18
C ASP A 147 -7.19 41.51 -17.96
N VAL A 148 -6.03 42.09 -17.64
CA VAL A 148 -4.76 41.84 -18.34
C VAL A 148 -3.86 40.90 -17.54
N HIS A 149 -3.80 41.01 -16.24
CA HIS A 149 -2.83 40.33 -15.38
C HIS A 149 -3.51 39.44 -14.36
N ASN A 150 -2.99 38.23 -14.19
CA ASN A 150 -3.35 37.33 -13.11
C ASN A 150 -2.08 36.82 -12.44
N LEU A 151 -1.98 36.99 -11.12
CA LEU A 151 -0.89 36.46 -10.30
C LEU A 151 -1.49 35.70 -9.12
N ASN A 152 -1.14 34.44 -8.98
CA ASN A 152 -1.54 33.66 -7.82
C ASN A 152 -0.37 32.83 -7.28
N THR A 153 -0.45 32.47 -6.02
CA THR A 153 0.48 31.54 -5.39
C THR A 153 -0.28 30.42 -4.70
N THR A 154 0.29 29.23 -4.76
CA THR A 154 -0.26 28.03 -4.12
C THR A 154 0.83 27.39 -3.28
N VAL A 155 0.49 27.08 -2.03
CA VAL A 155 1.31 26.26 -1.14
C VAL A 155 0.53 24.98 -0.86
N SER A 156 1.17 23.83 -1.02
CA SER A 156 0.58 22.54 -0.71
C SER A 156 1.52 21.67 0.12
N TYR A 157 0.93 20.85 0.97
CA TYR A 157 1.63 19.83 1.74
C TYR A 157 0.82 18.55 1.71
N SER A 158 1.50 17.44 1.43
CA SER A 158 0.91 16.10 1.40
C SER A 158 1.72 15.15 2.25
N LEU A 159 1.02 14.28 2.97
CA LEU A 159 1.57 13.14 3.69
C LEU A 159 1.01 11.86 3.08
N ASP A 160 1.88 10.97 2.62
CA ASP A 160 1.56 9.60 2.26
C ASP A 160 2.16 8.66 3.31
N TYR A 161 1.32 7.82 3.90
CA TYR A 161 1.71 6.87 4.91
C TYR A 161 1.14 5.50 4.58
N ASN A 162 1.98 4.48 4.62
CA ASN A 162 1.60 3.10 4.40
C ASN A 162 2.37 2.21 5.38
N ASP A 163 1.67 1.39 6.14
CA ASP A 163 2.27 0.31 6.88
C ASP A 163 1.73 -1.04 6.41
N PHE A 164 2.54 -2.05 6.52
CA PHE A 164 2.21 -3.42 6.18
C PHE A 164 2.79 -4.37 7.21
N LYS A 165 1.94 -5.24 7.72
CA LYS A 165 2.31 -6.33 8.59
C LYS A 165 1.95 -7.65 7.95
N SER A 166 2.91 -8.55 7.79
CA SER A 166 2.75 -9.92 7.31
C SER A 166 2.97 -10.90 8.45
N ASN A 167 2.08 -11.85 8.60
CA ASN A 167 2.13 -12.88 9.62
C ASN A 167 2.02 -14.24 8.95
N ASN A 168 2.99 -15.11 9.19
CA ASN A 168 2.96 -16.47 8.69
C ASN A 168 3.29 -17.44 9.82
N TYR A 169 2.53 -18.51 9.88
CA TYR A 169 2.80 -19.65 10.73
C TYR A 169 2.59 -20.95 9.95
N ARG A 170 3.51 -21.86 10.06
CA ARG A 170 3.35 -23.24 9.59
C ARG A 170 3.30 -24.12 10.81
N THR A 171 2.24 -24.93 10.90
CA THR A 171 2.02 -25.82 12.04
C THR A 171 3.04 -26.96 12.10
N SER A 172 3.14 -27.62 13.23
CA SER A 172 3.96 -28.83 13.38
C SER A 172 3.57 -29.95 12.42
N ASP A 173 2.30 -29.98 11.98
CA ASP A 173 1.75 -30.96 11.03
C ASP A 173 2.01 -30.61 9.58
N SER A 174 2.53 -29.41 9.27
CA SER A 174 2.81 -29.04 7.89
C SER A 174 3.90 -29.92 7.28
N ALA A 175 3.85 -30.13 5.96
CA ALA A 175 4.87 -30.87 5.24
C ALA A 175 6.26 -30.27 5.43
N THR A 176 6.35 -28.94 5.51
CA THR A 176 7.63 -28.25 5.77
C THR A 176 8.22 -28.66 7.12
N SER A 177 7.40 -28.70 8.19
CA SER A 177 7.84 -29.16 9.52
C SER A 177 8.23 -30.64 9.50
N PHE A 178 7.41 -31.48 8.87
CA PHE A 178 7.67 -32.93 8.76
C PHE A 178 9.00 -33.22 8.07
N TRP A 179 9.24 -32.64 6.89
CA TRP A 179 10.46 -32.92 6.11
C TRP A 179 11.73 -32.33 6.71
N ASN A 180 11.63 -31.21 7.43
CA ASN A 180 12.80 -30.58 8.05
C ASN A 180 13.05 -31.03 9.49
N GLY A 181 12.18 -31.88 10.06
CA GLY A 181 12.38 -32.45 11.39
C GLY A 181 12.24 -31.48 12.55
N TYR A 182 11.46 -30.38 12.37
CA TYR A 182 11.16 -29.41 13.43
C TYR A 182 9.65 -29.17 13.57
N LYS A 183 9.24 -28.66 14.73
CA LYS A 183 7.84 -28.37 15.03
C LYS A 183 7.53 -26.90 14.77
N GLY A 184 6.72 -26.62 13.75
CA GLY A 184 6.22 -25.29 13.45
C GLY A 184 7.30 -24.28 13.02
N THR A 185 6.88 -23.29 12.25
CA THR A 185 7.69 -22.14 11.82
C THR A 185 6.84 -20.88 11.88
N ALA A 186 7.35 -19.83 12.51
CA ALA A 186 6.72 -18.51 12.54
C ALA A 186 7.57 -17.49 11.82
N SER A 187 6.95 -16.58 11.07
CA SER A 187 7.57 -15.34 10.61
C SER A 187 6.64 -14.16 10.77
N LEU A 188 7.23 -13.03 11.13
CA LEU A 188 6.61 -11.73 11.21
C LEU A 188 7.46 -10.76 10.40
N ASP A 189 6.83 -10.05 9.46
CA ASP A 189 7.47 -9.00 8.70
C ASP A 189 6.65 -7.72 8.83
N TYR A 190 7.33 -6.62 9.02
CA TYR A 190 6.75 -5.29 9.11
C TYR A 190 7.48 -4.34 8.19
N SER A 191 6.75 -3.60 7.40
CA SER A 191 7.27 -2.51 6.61
C SER A 191 6.43 -1.26 6.79
N LYS A 192 7.08 -0.12 6.83
CA LYS A 192 6.48 1.19 7.00
C LYS A 192 7.11 2.15 6.02
N TYR A 193 6.26 2.80 5.25
CA TYR A 193 6.64 3.86 4.34
C TYR A 193 5.90 5.13 4.70
N TRP A 194 6.59 6.26 4.70
CA TRP A 194 5.95 7.57 4.72
C TRP A 194 6.72 8.55 3.88
N SER A 195 6.01 9.41 3.21
CA SER A 195 6.56 10.49 2.40
C SER A 195 5.85 11.80 2.73
N ASN A 196 6.63 12.85 2.87
CA ASN A 196 6.15 14.21 2.98
C ASN A 196 6.49 14.93 1.68
N HIS A 197 5.53 15.63 1.13
CA HIS A 197 5.72 16.43 -0.06
C HIS A 197 5.24 17.84 0.19
N PHE A 198 6.13 18.81 0.01
CA PHE A 198 5.84 20.24 0.06
C PHE A 198 6.04 20.82 -1.32
N GLU A 199 5.10 21.65 -1.76
CA GLU A 199 5.17 22.37 -3.02
C GLU A 199 4.74 23.82 -2.82
N TRP A 200 5.50 24.74 -3.38
CA TRP A 200 5.17 26.14 -3.50
C TRP A 200 5.26 26.56 -4.96
N LEU A 201 4.16 27.07 -5.51
CA LEU A 201 4.03 27.52 -6.87
C LEU A 201 3.64 28.99 -6.92
N VAL A 202 4.21 29.72 -7.85
CA VAL A 202 3.80 31.06 -8.25
C VAL A 202 3.45 31.02 -9.72
N ASN A 203 2.22 31.39 -10.05
CA ASN A 203 1.70 31.40 -11.41
C ASN A 203 1.38 32.83 -11.80
N TYR A 204 1.86 33.25 -12.96
CA TYR A 204 1.57 34.52 -13.58
C TYR A 204 1.03 34.32 -14.97
N SER A 205 -0.01 35.05 -15.34
CA SER A 205 -0.49 35.14 -16.71
C SER A 205 -0.79 36.58 -17.08
N MET A 206 -0.46 36.94 -18.31
CA MET A 206 -0.76 38.22 -18.93
C MET A 206 -1.40 37.97 -20.30
N TYR A 207 -2.47 38.71 -20.56
CA TYR A 207 -3.17 38.74 -21.84
C TYR A 207 -3.34 40.20 -22.24
N LEU A 208 -2.55 40.65 -23.19
CA LEU A 208 -2.56 42.01 -23.67
C LEU A 208 -2.63 42.00 -25.20
N GLU A 209 -3.81 42.36 -25.74
CA GLU A 209 -4.07 42.39 -27.20
C GLU A 209 -3.61 41.06 -27.88
N ASP A 210 -2.57 41.15 -28.67
CA ASP A 210 -2.00 40.07 -29.47
C ASP A 210 -0.95 39.23 -28.68
N HIS A 211 -0.65 39.60 -27.43
CA HIS A 211 0.39 38.98 -26.62
C HIS A 211 -0.19 38.19 -25.46
N SER A 212 0.26 36.97 -25.28
CA SER A 212 -0.03 36.15 -24.10
C SER A 212 1.26 35.61 -23.49
N ILE A 213 1.41 35.81 -22.18
CA ILE A 213 2.50 35.24 -21.38
C ILE A 213 1.91 34.40 -20.28
N GLN A 214 2.42 33.20 -20.12
CA GLN A 214 2.14 32.32 -18.96
C GLN A 214 3.48 31.90 -18.37
N ALA A 215 3.67 32.20 -17.08
CA ALA A 215 4.87 31.85 -16.36
C ALA A 215 4.51 31.09 -15.06
N VAL A 216 5.32 30.11 -14.74
CA VAL A 216 5.28 29.41 -13.44
C VAL A 216 6.69 29.33 -12.87
N ALA A 217 6.80 29.60 -11.58
CA ALA A 217 7.99 29.29 -10.78
C ALA A 217 7.56 28.42 -9.61
N GLY A 218 8.40 27.46 -9.25
CA GLY A 218 8.07 26.50 -8.20
C GLY A 218 9.28 26.04 -7.42
N TYR A 219 8.99 25.70 -6.17
CA TYR A 219 9.87 24.99 -5.25
C TYR A 219 9.16 23.74 -4.77
N THR A 220 9.87 22.59 -4.80
CA THR A 220 9.36 21.35 -4.23
C THR A 220 10.39 20.75 -3.28
N TRP A 221 9.89 20.17 -2.22
CA TRP A 221 10.67 19.35 -1.29
C TRP A 221 9.91 18.06 -1.01
N GLU A 222 10.63 16.96 -1.09
CA GLU A 222 10.15 15.62 -0.78
C GLU A 222 11.11 14.92 0.18
N ASP A 223 10.53 14.25 1.16
CA ASP A 223 11.23 13.39 2.13
C ASP A 223 10.50 12.05 2.17
N SER A 224 11.17 10.99 1.74
CA SER A 224 10.63 9.63 1.72
C SER A 224 11.45 8.74 2.64
N ASN A 225 10.75 8.03 3.51
CA ASN A 225 11.31 7.13 4.49
C ASN A 225 10.73 5.73 4.31
N ASN A 226 11.58 4.73 4.36
CA ASN A 226 11.18 3.33 4.33
C ASN A 226 11.88 2.58 5.47
N GLU A 227 11.09 1.96 6.33
CA GLU A 227 11.58 1.13 7.43
C GLU A 227 11.02 -0.28 7.26
N SER A 228 11.85 -1.27 7.49
CA SER A 228 11.46 -2.67 7.48
C SER A 228 12.11 -3.42 8.64
N MET A 229 11.39 -4.39 9.18
CA MET A 229 11.92 -5.35 10.13
C MET A 229 11.23 -6.68 9.92
N GLY A 230 11.95 -7.76 10.18
CA GLY A 230 11.38 -9.08 10.14
C GLY A 230 12.08 -10.01 11.12
N MET A 231 11.35 -11.02 11.53
CA MET A 231 11.85 -12.05 12.41
C MET A 231 11.21 -13.40 12.08
N SER A 232 11.99 -14.45 12.23
CA SER A 232 11.51 -15.82 12.08
C SER A 232 12.13 -16.73 13.13
N ASN A 233 11.35 -17.70 13.58
CA ASN A 233 11.79 -18.73 14.50
C ASN A 233 11.08 -20.04 14.22
N GLN A 234 11.62 -21.13 14.74
CA GLN A 234 11.17 -22.49 14.44
C GLN A 234 11.18 -23.36 15.69
N ASN A 235 10.60 -24.55 15.54
CA ASN A 235 10.58 -25.59 16.57
C ASN A 235 9.81 -25.16 17.83
N PHE A 236 8.51 -24.87 17.64
CA PHE A 236 7.60 -24.50 18.71
C PHE A 236 7.06 -25.75 19.43
N THR A 237 6.99 -25.71 20.75
CA THR A 237 6.44 -26.82 21.52
C THR A 237 4.94 -27.01 21.27
N PHE A 238 4.21 -25.93 21.02
CA PHE A 238 2.76 -25.91 20.78
C PHE A 238 2.41 -24.95 19.64
N ASP A 239 1.44 -25.32 18.83
CA ASP A 239 0.96 -24.53 17.67
C ASP A 239 -0.03 -23.42 18.06
N ASN A 240 -0.60 -23.43 19.27
CA ASN A 240 -1.70 -22.55 19.67
C ASN A 240 -1.34 -21.06 19.71
N MET A 241 -0.08 -20.73 19.98
CA MET A 241 0.40 -19.34 20.02
C MET A 241 0.68 -18.79 18.62
N LYS A 242 0.88 -19.66 17.62
CA LYS A 242 1.21 -19.30 16.25
C LYS A 242 2.38 -18.31 16.19
N TYR A 243 2.24 -17.25 15.38
CA TYR A 243 3.20 -16.15 15.28
C TYR A 243 3.12 -15.13 16.44
N ASN A 244 2.16 -15.26 17.37
CA ASN A 244 1.97 -14.27 18.45
C ASN A 244 3.02 -14.36 19.56
N ASN A 245 3.79 -15.43 19.62
CA ASN A 245 4.92 -15.57 20.53
C ASN A 245 6.12 -16.19 19.81
N ILE A 246 6.74 -15.39 18.94
CA ILE A 246 7.83 -15.86 18.09
C ILE A 246 9.08 -16.27 18.90
N GLY A 247 9.26 -15.69 20.10
CA GLY A 247 10.37 -16.04 20.98
C GLY A 247 10.28 -17.44 21.61
N ALA A 248 9.10 -18.12 21.54
CA ALA A 248 8.91 -19.45 22.11
C ALA A 248 9.51 -20.59 21.26
N GLY A 249 9.91 -20.33 20.02
CA GLY A 249 10.60 -21.32 19.21
C GLY A 249 12.02 -21.60 19.74
N SER A 250 12.39 -22.87 19.90
CA SER A 250 13.68 -23.24 20.52
C SER A 250 14.89 -22.87 19.66
N TYR A 251 14.73 -22.65 18.34
CA TYR A 251 15.81 -22.27 17.46
C TYR A 251 16.41 -20.88 17.77
N LEU A 252 15.73 -20.04 18.56
CA LEU A 252 16.31 -18.81 19.06
C LEU A 252 17.50 -19.10 20.01
N ALA A 253 17.34 -20.05 20.93
CA ALA A 253 18.40 -20.46 21.85
C ALA A 253 19.57 -21.15 21.11
N ASP A 254 19.28 -21.83 20.00
CA ASP A 254 20.26 -22.51 19.15
C ASP A 254 21.00 -21.56 18.19
N GLY A 255 20.69 -20.26 18.19
CA GLY A 255 21.26 -19.29 17.26
C GLY A 255 20.81 -19.46 15.80
N LYS A 256 19.67 -20.13 15.56
CA LYS A 256 19.10 -20.43 14.23
C LYS A 256 17.92 -19.56 13.86
N ALA A 257 17.39 -18.73 14.78
CA ALA A 257 16.38 -17.74 14.49
C ALA A 257 16.96 -16.62 13.64
N SER A 258 16.13 -16.00 12.82
CA SER A 258 16.53 -14.89 11.96
C SER A 258 15.83 -13.60 12.39
N MET A 259 16.59 -12.51 12.41
CA MET A 259 16.08 -11.16 12.62
C MET A 259 16.79 -10.19 11.69
N TYR A 260 16.06 -9.26 11.13
CA TYR A 260 16.65 -8.18 10.33
C TYR A 260 15.89 -6.87 10.54
N SER A 261 16.54 -5.77 10.29
CA SER A 261 15.91 -4.47 10.16
C SER A 261 16.63 -3.64 9.10
N GLY A 262 15.94 -2.74 8.48
CA GLY A 262 16.48 -1.84 7.49
C GLY A 262 15.76 -0.50 7.53
N LYS A 263 16.51 0.57 7.21
CA LYS A 263 15.96 1.91 7.06
C LYS A 263 16.63 2.60 5.89
N SER A 264 15.82 3.20 5.03
CA SER A 264 16.31 4.06 3.96
C SER A 264 15.58 5.40 3.98
N LEU A 265 16.33 6.46 3.72
CA LEU A 265 15.87 7.83 3.59
C LEU A 265 16.24 8.35 2.22
N SER A 266 15.33 9.07 1.58
CA SER A 266 15.66 9.84 0.40
C SER A 266 15.00 11.21 0.48
N LYS A 267 15.74 12.24 0.06
CA LYS A 267 15.27 13.61 -0.02
C LYS A 267 15.47 14.13 -1.43
N LEU A 268 14.51 14.87 -1.91
CA LEU A 268 14.55 15.56 -3.18
C LEU A 268 14.14 17.01 -2.97
N VAL A 269 14.95 17.91 -3.48
CA VAL A 269 14.64 19.33 -3.51
C VAL A 269 14.74 19.80 -4.94
N SER A 270 13.77 20.58 -5.42
CA SER A 270 13.88 21.18 -6.73
C SER A 270 13.33 22.61 -6.79
N VAL A 271 13.94 23.41 -7.65
CA VAL A 271 13.47 24.73 -8.05
C VAL A 271 13.31 24.71 -9.57
N PHE A 272 12.22 25.23 -10.05
CA PHE A 272 11.95 25.24 -11.49
C PHE A 272 11.19 26.49 -11.92
N GLY A 273 11.29 26.77 -13.21
CA GLY A 273 10.53 27.82 -13.86
C GLY A 273 10.23 27.46 -15.30
N ARG A 274 9.10 27.94 -15.79
CA ARG A 274 8.69 27.84 -17.18
C ARG A 274 8.03 29.15 -17.61
N VAL A 275 8.32 29.58 -18.83
CA VAL A 275 7.64 30.71 -19.47
C VAL A 275 7.17 30.26 -20.83
N ASN A 276 5.90 30.51 -21.12
CA ASN A 276 5.30 30.35 -22.43
C ASN A 276 4.90 31.74 -22.93
N TYR A 277 5.24 32.03 -24.17
CA TYR A 277 4.89 33.25 -24.87
C TYR A 277 4.14 32.92 -26.15
N ASN A 278 3.10 33.66 -26.44
CA ASN A 278 2.34 33.54 -27.66
C ASN A 278 2.08 34.96 -28.22
N TRP A 279 2.34 35.13 -29.49
CA TRP A 279 2.05 36.35 -30.25
C TRP A 279 1.15 36.01 -31.43
N LYS A 280 -0.08 36.55 -31.40
CA LYS A 280 -1.10 36.42 -32.48
C LYS A 280 -1.41 34.98 -32.90
N ASP A 281 -1.12 33.98 -32.07
CA ASP A 281 -1.16 32.56 -32.43
C ASP A 281 -0.27 32.18 -33.64
N ILE A 282 0.65 33.08 -34.01
CA ILE A 282 1.61 32.89 -35.10
C ILE A 282 2.96 32.45 -34.55
N ILE A 283 3.43 33.09 -33.48
CA ILE A 283 4.71 32.76 -32.85
C ILE A 283 4.45 32.28 -31.44
N MET A 284 4.85 31.04 -31.17
CA MET A 284 4.80 30.44 -29.84
C MET A 284 6.21 30.03 -29.42
N ALA A 285 6.60 30.44 -28.24
CA ALA A 285 7.88 30.08 -27.62
C ALA A 285 7.68 29.56 -26.21
N SER A 286 8.44 28.55 -25.83
CA SER A 286 8.46 28.01 -24.46
C SER A 286 9.89 27.78 -24.01
N ALA A 287 10.18 28.20 -22.78
CA ALA A 287 11.44 27.90 -22.11
C ALA A 287 11.16 27.36 -20.72
N SER A 288 11.92 26.36 -20.31
CA SER A 288 11.84 25.79 -18.95
C SER A 288 13.21 25.42 -18.43
N LEU A 289 13.39 25.63 -17.15
CA LEU A 289 14.61 25.25 -16.41
C LEU A 289 14.18 24.58 -15.10
N ARG A 290 14.89 23.48 -14.73
CA ARG A 290 14.73 22.82 -13.45
C ARG A 290 16.09 22.45 -12.90
N TYR A 291 16.31 22.76 -11.64
CA TYR A 291 17.47 22.37 -10.87
C TYR A 291 17.02 21.46 -9.72
N GLU A 292 17.66 20.30 -9.60
CA GLU A 292 17.31 19.28 -8.62
C GLU A 292 18.52 18.82 -7.83
N GLY A 293 18.32 18.62 -6.53
CA GLY A 293 19.25 17.94 -5.65
C GLY A 293 18.57 16.72 -5.01
N SER A 294 19.22 15.56 -5.10
CA SER A 294 18.72 14.32 -4.53
C SER A 294 19.78 13.61 -3.72
N THR A 295 19.40 13.10 -2.53
CA THR A 295 20.29 12.27 -1.71
C THR A 295 20.48 10.85 -2.25
N LYS A 296 19.79 10.47 -3.34
CA LYS A 296 19.97 9.18 -4.02
C LYS A 296 21.21 9.16 -4.91
N PHE A 297 21.72 10.33 -5.31
CA PHE A 297 22.96 10.43 -6.03
C PHE A 297 24.07 10.67 -5.00
N GLY A 298 25.03 9.72 -4.94
CA GLY A 298 26.23 9.87 -4.10
C GLY A 298 27.04 11.10 -4.52
N THR A 299 27.71 11.71 -3.58
CA THR A 299 28.71 12.77 -3.81
C THR A 299 29.98 12.18 -4.42
#